data_22a22bb767537b4496adaab7962cdcfa
#
_entry.id   22a22bb767537b4496adaab7962cdcfa
#
_cell.length_a   1.000
_cell.length_b   1.000
_cell.length_c   1.000
_cell.angle_alpha   90.00
_cell.angle_beta   90.00
_cell.angle_gamma   90.00
#
_symmetry.space_group_name_H-M   'P 1'
#
loop_
_entity.id
_entity.type
_entity.pdbx_description
1 polymer ?
#
loop_
_entity_poly.entity_id
_entity_poly.type
_entity_poly.pdbx_seq_one_letter_code
_entity_poly.pdbx_strand_id
1 'polypeptide(L)'
;LRFGDVNPLVSGNIRPESRVLIERDISGRLHEVAPFLAYDHDPYVVVTDGSVKYVVDAYTTSSYFPNAQRADTGGLGVNSGLRGRSFNYVRNSVKAVVDAYDGTVTLYVVDDQDPILRAYRKAFPDLFTDGDQVPEDLRTHFRYPEDLFRVQTQMWSKYHVSDADSFYNGNSEWAVPPEPGGKTVSGDQTTAVGADGQPITSGDRYESKYQMLKLPGDEGASFVLLRPYVGASRGSGSQNLLTAFMVASSDPDSYGRLRSFVMPGGKLPDGPITAADNIQADEAVAALRRTLCQGQSTCGLAAPSIVPIGNSILYVQSFFVSGTELGAPKLERVIVSYQSATETQVEVDQTLRGALVKLFGTDVPTEIESTPLSDPVVVDPDDGTTDPGDPADPSGTTTTTRPDGPAPSVADQQAALITQLEAAFEAADAAARE
;
A
#
# COMPACT_ATOMS: atom_id res chain seq x y z
N LEU A 1 20.53 33.15 14.24
CA LEU A 1 19.08 33.23 14.45
C LEU A 1 18.36 32.57 13.29
N ARG A 2 18.33 31.22 13.31
CA ARG A 2 17.81 30.36 12.22
C ARG A 2 16.30 30.56 11.99
N PHE A 3 15.57 31.09 12.99
CA PHE A 3 14.11 31.28 12.90
C PHE A 3 13.68 32.70 12.50
N GLY A 4 14.59 33.66 12.40
CA GLY A 4 14.24 35.05 12.14
C GLY A 4 13.35 35.68 13.21
N ASP A 5 13.07 34.98 14.30
CA ASP A 5 12.20 35.37 15.40
C ASP A 5 13.01 35.42 16.70
N VAL A 6 12.87 36.50 17.44
CA VAL A 6 13.50 36.72 18.77
C VAL A 6 12.60 36.30 19.94
N ASN A 7 11.34 35.97 19.70
CA ASN A 7 10.40 35.56 20.75
C ASN A 7 10.90 34.40 21.58
N PRO A 8 11.55 33.34 21.00
CA PRO A 8 12.12 32.26 21.79
C PRO A 8 13.18 32.71 22.81
N LEU A 9 13.92 33.80 22.52
CA LEU A 9 14.99 34.29 23.41
C LEU A 9 14.47 35.10 24.58
N VAL A 10 13.26 35.67 24.45
CA VAL A 10 12.65 36.52 25.48
C VAL A 10 11.45 35.90 26.17
N SER A 11 11.07 34.66 25.76
CA SER A 11 9.93 33.95 26.33
C SER A 11 10.24 33.38 27.71
N GLY A 12 9.45 33.82 28.72
CA GLY A 12 9.49 33.20 30.04
C GLY A 12 9.00 31.77 30.15
N ASN A 13 8.50 31.21 29.05
CA ASN A 13 8.03 29.82 28.98
C ASN A 13 9.14 28.82 28.60
N ILE A 14 10.31 29.30 28.17
CA ILE A 14 11.47 28.43 27.88
C ILE A 14 12.23 28.18 29.16
N ARG A 15 12.42 26.91 29.47
CA ARG A 15 13.13 26.41 30.65
C ARG A 15 14.44 25.74 30.20
N PRO A 16 15.40 25.48 31.11
CA PRO A 16 16.64 24.75 30.78
C PRO A 16 16.40 23.37 30.15
N GLU A 17 15.28 22.73 30.49
CA GLU A 17 14.90 21.42 29.97
C GLU A 17 14.16 21.51 28.61
N SER A 18 13.79 22.71 28.17
CA SER A 18 13.09 22.92 26.90
C SER A 18 13.99 22.50 25.73
N ARG A 19 13.46 21.69 24.84
CA ARG A 19 14.13 21.27 23.62
C ARG A 19 13.58 22.04 22.43
N VAL A 20 14.44 22.42 21.51
CA VAL A 20 14.06 23.09 20.27
C VAL A 20 14.28 22.10 19.15
N LEU A 21 13.20 21.67 18.50
CA LEU A 21 13.25 20.86 17.28
C LEU A 21 13.48 21.78 16.08
N ILE A 22 14.67 21.70 15.52
CA ILE A 22 15.06 22.31 14.26
C ILE A 22 14.94 21.22 13.20
N GLU A 23 14.55 21.56 11.96
CA GLU A 23 14.31 20.58 10.89
C GLU A 23 13.28 19.51 11.33
N ARG A 24 12.04 19.94 11.48
CA ARG A 24 10.95 19.03 11.87
C ARG A 24 10.45 18.19 10.73
N ASP A 25 10.70 18.61 9.50
CA ASP A 25 10.46 17.81 8.32
C ASP A 25 11.40 16.59 8.31
N ILE A 26 10.81 15.39 8.14
CA ILE A 26 11.55 14.12 8.20
C ILE A 26 12.56 14.06 7.06
N SER A 27 12.14 14.41 5.85
CA SER A 27 13.00 14.38 4.67
C SER A 27 14.18 15.35 4.81
N GLY A 28 13.91 16.58 5.26
CA GLY A 28 14.94 17.58 5.53
C GLY A 28 15.95 17.09 6.57
N ARG A 29 15.47 16.51 7.66
CA ARG A 29 16.31 15.96 8.74
C ARG A 29 17.22 14.83 8.24
N LEU A 30 16.68 13.90 7.47
CA LEU A 30 17.43 12.78 6.91
C LEU A 30 18.52 13.25 5.93
N HIS A 31 18.19 14.24 5.09
CA HIS A 31 19.18 14.84 4.18
C HIS A 31 20.30 15.59 4.90
N GLU A 32 20.05 16.20 6.05
CA GLU A 32 21.09 16.81 6.88
C GLU A 32 22.01 15.76 7.51
N VAL A 33 21.47 14.59 7.92
CA VAL A 33 22.23 13.52 8.57
C VAL A 33 23.05 12.72 7.56
N ALA A 34 22.44 12.31 6.45
CA ALA A 34 23.09 11.47 5.43
C ALA A 34 22.70 11.91 4.00
N PRO A 35 23.25 13.05 3.50
CA PRO A 35 22.89 13.62 2.21
C PRO A 35 23.32 12.78 0.99
N PHE A 36 24.16 11.80 1.20
CA PHE A 36 24.68 10.89 0.16
C PHE A 36 23.72 9.70 -0.11
N LEU A 37 22.73 9.46 0.74
CA LEU A 37 21.67 8.48 0.49
C LEU A 37 20.54 9.11 -0.33
N ALA A 38 19.79 8.27 -1.04
CA ALA A 38 18.51 8.64 -1.61
C ALA A 38 17.40 8.03 -0.74
N TYR A 39 16.31 8.76 -0.52
CA TYR A 39 15.24 8.34 0.37
C TYR A 39 13.97 8.04 -0.41
N ASP A 40 13.20 7.05 0.07
CA ASP A 40 11.88 6.73 -0.48
C ASP A 40 10.92 7.90 -0.27
N HIS A 41 9.90 7.97 -1.11
CA HIS A 41 8.90 9.03 -1.04
C HIS A 41 7.85 8.80 0.05
N ASP A 42 7.77 7.59 0.62
CA ASP A 42 6.73 7.14 1.57
C ASP A 42 7.29 6.87 2.98
N PRO A 43 7.51 7.92 3.80
CA PRO A 43 7.75 7.74 5.23
C PRO A 43 6.52 7.14 5.91
N TYR A 44 6.64 6.00 6.56
CA TYR A 44 5.53 5.39 7.26
C TYR A 44 5.71 5.40 8.77
N VAL A 45 4.57 5.47 9.48
CA VAL A 45 4.53 5.56 10.94
C VAL A 45 4.37 4.17 11.54
N VAL A 46 5.13 3.90 12.59
CA VAL A 46 5.02 2.69 13.40
C VAL A 46 4.96 3.04 14.88
N VAL A 47 4.29 2.21 15.66
CA VAL A 47 4.26 2.31 17.12
C VAL A 47 4.97 1.11 17.69
N THR A 48 6.13 1.34 18.30
CA THR A 48 6.97 0.30 18.92
C THR A 48 7.43 0.76 20.29
N ASP A 49 7.51 -0.14 21.27
CA ASP A 49 7.92 0.17 22.63
C ASP A 49 7.21 1.38 23.27
N GLY A 50 5.91 1.55 22.92
CA GLY A 50 5.11 2.67 23.42
C GLY A 50 5.49 4.05 22.84
N SER A 51 6.33 4.11 21.81
CA SER A 51 6.71 5.35 21.12
C SER A 51 6.33 5.31 19.63
N VAL A 52 6.07 6.49 19.07
CA VAL A 52 5.81 6.68 17.64
C VAL A 52 7.12 6.92 16.92
N LYS A 53 7.37 6.16 15.86
CA LYS A 53 8.55 6.30 15.00
C LYS A 53 8.15 6.41 13.55
N TYR A 54 8.93 7.15 12.79
CA TYR A 54 8.84 7.17 11.33
C TYR A 54 9.95 6.29 10.77
N VAL A 55 9.59 5.43 9.82
CA VAL A 55 10.55 4.61 9.08
C VAL A 55 10.58 5.10 7.64
N VAL A 56 11.79 5.28 7.12
CA VAL A 56 12.03 5.72 5.75
C VAL A 56 13.07 4.81 5.12
N ASP A 57 12.76 4.30 3.95
CA ASP A 57 13.72 3.53 3.17
C ASP A 57 14.80 4.42 2.57
N ALA A 58 16.04 3.96 2.63
CA ALA A 58 17.16 4.69 2.09
C ALA A 58 18.00 3.83 1.15
N TYR A 59 18.44 4.46 0.08
CA TYR A 59 19.09 3.79 -1.04
C TYR A 59 20.52 4.24 -1.24
N THR A 60 21.36 3.29 -1.60
CA THR A 60 22.64 3.56 -2.28
C THR A 60 22.44 3.44 -3.78
N THR A 61 23.07 4.29 -4.56
CA THR A 61 22.95 4.32 -6.01
C THR A 61 24.31 4.50 -6.71
N SER A 62 24.44 3.97 -7.92
CA SER A 62 25.58 4.20 -8.80
C SER A 62 25.16 4.19 -10.26
N SER A 63 25.84 4.97 -11.10
CA SER A 63 25.69 4.97 -12.56
C SER A 63 26.77 4.15 -13.26
N TYR A 64 27.64 3.50 -12.53
CA TYR A 64 28.86 2.88 -13.04
C TYR A 64 28.88 1.37 -13.01
N PHE A 65 27.71 0.73 -12.78
CA PHE A 65 27.65 -0.73 -12.83
C PHE A 65 27.82 -1.20 -14.29
N PRO A 66 28.76 -2.12 -14.57
CA PRO A 66 29.05 -2.51 -15.94
C PRO A 66 27.91 -3.28 -16.58
N ASN A 67 27.69 -3.07 -17.87
CA ASN A 67 26.72 -3.78 -18.70
C ASN A 67 25.28 -3.79 -18.15
N ALA A 68 24.89 -2.77 -17.39
CA ALA A 68 23.55 -2.63 -16.85
C ALA A 68 22.82 -1.43 -17.47
N GLN A 69 21.54 -1.60 -17.75
CA GLN A 69 20.67 -0.55 -18.24
C GLN A 69 20.40 0.46 -17.12
N ARG A 70 20.30 1.73 -17.48
CA ARG A 70 19.85 2.78 -16.55
C ARG A 70 18.36 2.64 -16.25
N ALA A 71 18.01 2.88 -14.99
CA ALA A 71 16.63 2.89 -14.57
C ALA A 71 15.86 4.09 -15.16
N ASP A 72 14.62 3.86 -15.52
CA ASP A 72 13.66 4.94 -15.79
C ASP A 72 13.04 5.38 -14.45
N THR A 73 13.29 6.61 -14.08
CA THR A 73 12.83 7.23 -12.83
C THR A 73 11.70 8.23 -13.04
N GLY A 74 11.21 8.38 -14.28
CA GLY A 74 10.18 9.36 -14.64
C GLY A 74 8.82 9.09 -13.98
N GLY A 75 8.51 7.81 -13.72
CA GLY A 75 7.26 7.38 -13.06
C GLY A 75 7.30 7.33 -11.54
N LEU A 76 8.40 7.78 -10.90
CA LEU A 76 8.49 7.83 -9.44
C LEU A 76 7.78 9.08 -8.88
N GLY A 77 7.31 8.98 -7.63
CA GLY A 77 6.67 10.08 -6.91
C GLY A 77 7.53 11.35 -6.86
N VAL A 78 6.89 12.51 -6.78
CA VAL A 78 7.60 13.82 -6.79
C VAL A 78 8.58 13.99 -5.62
N ASN A 79 8.30 13.33 -4.50
CA ASN A 79 9.12 13.37 -3.27
C ASN A 79 10.16 12.25 -3.22
N SER A 80 10.23 11.38 -4.23
CA SER A 80 11.21 10.30 -4.29
C SER A 80 12.62 10.84 -4.47
N GLY A 81 13.53 10.45 -3.60
CA GLY A 81 14.96 10.75 -3.72
C GLY A 81 15.64 10.05 -4.90
N LEU A 82 14.98 9.07 -5.52
CA LEU A 82 15.42 8.41 -6.75
C LEU A 82 14.98 9.14 -8.02
N ARG A 83 13.93 9.96 -7.95
CA ARG A 83 13.40 10.67 -9.12
C ARG A 83 14.42 11.63 -9.71
N GLY A 84 14.58 11.58 -11.03
CA GLY A 84 15.54 12.43 -11.76
C GLY A 84 17.00 12.05 -11.56
N ARG A 85 17.32 11.08 -10.71
CA ARG A 85 18.69 10.54 -10.62
C ARG A 85 18.93 9.57 -11.78
N SER A 86 20.15 9.61 -12.32
CA SER A 86 20.60 8.63 -13.30
C SER A 86 21.39 7.54 -12.58
N PHE A 87 20.88 6.33 -12.53
CA PHE A 87 21.57 5.19 -11.94
C PHE A 87 21.28 3.89 -12.71
N ASN A 88 22.18 2.93 -12.59
CA ASN A 88 22.02 1.57 -13.09
C ASN A 88 22.36 0.53 -12.00
N TYR A 89 22.51 0.99 -10.77
CA TYR A 89 22.65 0.20 -9.56
C TYR A 89 21.89 0.91 -8.45
N VAL A 90 21.05 0.18 -7.74
CA VAL A 90 20.30 0.68 -6.58
C VAL A 90 20.10 -0.45 -5.60
N ARG A 91 20.27 -0.17 -4.30
CA ARG A 91 19.94 -1.08 -3.21
C ARG A 91 19.27 -0.35 -2.08
N ASN A 92 18.27 -0.97 -1.48
CA ASN A 92 17.72 -0.56 -0.20
C ASN A 92 18.59 -1.13 0.91
N SER A 93 19.65 -0.43 1.24
CA SER A 93 20.68 -0.90 2.17
C SER A 93 20.50 -0.39 3.59
N VAL A 94 19.63 0.62 3.76
CA VAL A 94 19.42 1.30 5.04
C VAL A 94 17.94 1.53 5.29
N LYS A 95 17.49 1.30 6.53
CA LYS A 95 16.21 1.80 7.06
C LYS A 95 16.54 2.95 8.02
N ALA A 96 16.10 4.15 7.68
CA ALA A 96 16.21 5.30 8.55
C ALA A 96 15.00 5.36 9.47
N VAL A 97 15.23 5.41 10.76
CA VAL A 97 14.19 5.47 11.79
C VAL A 97 14.32 6.80 12.53
N VAL A 98 13.24 7.55 12.57
CA VAL A 98 13.16 8.87 13.23
C VAL A 98 12.17 8.77 14.38
N ASP A 99 12.64 9.02 15.60
CA ASP A 99 11.77 9.11 16.76
C ASP A 99 10.90 10.37 16.65
N ALA A 100 9.57 10.20 16.72
CA ALA A 100 8.63 11.30 16.57
C ALA A 100 8.65 12.28 17.75
N TYR A 101 9.13 11.83 18.91
CA TYR A 101 9.12 12.64 20.13
C TYR A 101 10.35 13.56 20.23
N ASP A 102 11.55 13.02 20.01
CA ASP A 102 12.78 13.82 20.17
C ASP A 102 13.55 14.08 18.87
N GLY A 103 13.11 13.43 17.77
CA GLY A 103 13.70 13.59 16.44
C GLY A 103 15.06 12.87 16.27
N THR A 104 15.41 11.94 17.15
CA THR A 104 16.61 11.12 17.00
C THR A 104 16.52 10.30 15.72
N VAL A 105 17.59 10.31 14.93
CA VAL A 105 17.72 9.51 13.69
C VAL A 105 18.65 8.34 13.94
N THR A 106 18.17 7.13 13.62
CA THR A 106 18.97 5.91 13.61
C THR A 106 18.97 5.31 12.21
N LEU A 107 20.14 5.04 11.65
CA LEU A 107 20.31 4.46 10.31
C LEU A 107 20.67 2.98 10.45
N TYR A 108 19.68 2.09 10.37
CA TYR A 108 19.89 0.65 10.45
C TYR A 108 20.35 0.06 9.12
N VAL A 109 21.42 -0.70 9.15
CA VAL A 109 21.92 -1.47 7.99
C VAL A 109 21.01 -2.67 7.77
N VAL A 110 20.38 -2.78 6.60
CA VAL A 110 19.53 -3.93 6.25
C VAL A 110 20.12 -4.78 5.12
N ASP A 111 21.13 -4.26 4.41
CA ASP A 111 21.94 -5.01 3.44
C ASP A 111 23.43 -4.72 3.69
N ASP A 112 24.10 -5.59 4.43
CA ASP A 112 25.53 -5.50 4.74
C ASP A 112 26.43 -5.94 3.55
N GLN A 113 25.85 -6.55 2.52
CA GLN A 113 26.57 -6.98 1.33
C GLN A 113 26.74 -5.86 0.30
N ASP A 114 26.05 -4.74 0.47
CA ASP A 114 26.18 -3.60 -0.43
C ASP A 114 27.60 -2.98 -0.35
N PRO A 115 28.39 -3.02 -1.45
CA PRO A 115 29.74 -2.48 -1.45
C PRO A 115 29.79 -0.96 -1.25
N ILE A 116 28.75 -0.22 -1.66
CA ILE A 116 28.69 1.24 -1.51
C ILE A 116 28.45 1.56 -0.04
N LEU A 117 27.48 0.89 0.61
CA LEU A 117 27.24 1.07 2.02
C LEU A 117 28.44 0.68 2.87
N ARG A 118 29.15 -0.41 2.52
CA ARG A 118 30.41 -0.77 3.21
C ARG A 118 31.48 0.30 3.13
N ALA A 119 31.55 1.02 2.01
CA ALA A 119 32.45 2.16 1.87
C ALA A 119 32.04 3.33 2.77
N TYR A 120 30.73 3.66 2.82
CA TYR A 120 30.22 4.70 3.72
C TYR A 120 30.42 4.35 5.19
N ARG A 121 30.19 3.11 5.60
CA ARG A 121 30.43 2.66 6.97
C ARG A 121 31.90 2.80 7.41
N LYS A 122 32.84 2.60 6.48
CA LYS A 122 34.27 2.86 6.75
C LYS A 122 34.59 4.34 6.89
N ALA A 123 33.92 5.18 6.10
CA ALA A 123 34.12 6.63 6.15
C ALA A 123 33.45 7.28 7.37
N PHE A 124 32.32 6.73 7.80
CA PHE A 124 31.47 7.23 8.89
C PHE A 124 31.11 6.10 9.86
N PRO A 125 32.06 5.61 10.68
CA PRO A 125 31.86 4.40 11.50
C PRO A 125 30.73 4.53 12.54
N ASP A 126 30.49 5.75 13.05
CA ASP A 126 29.50 5.99 14.10
C ASP A 126 28.11 6.39 13.56
N LEU A 127 27.94 6.43 12.23
CA LEU A 127 26.69 6.89 11.62
C LEU A 127 25.65 5.79 11.49
N PHE A 128 26.08 4.55 11.31
CA PHE A 128 25.21 3.41 11.01
C PHE A 128 25.14 2.44 12.19
N THR A 129 23.96 1.92 12.41
CA THR A 129 23.69 0.86 13.40
C THR A 129 23.54 -0.46 12.67
N ASP A 130 24.14 -1.52 13.20
CA ASP A 130 24.08 -2.86 12.60
C ASP A 130 22.65 -3.42 12.58
N GLY A 131 22.33 -4.19 11.54
CA GLY A 131 21.01 -4.72 11.34
C GLY A 131 20.56 -5.74 12.39
N ASP A 132 21.48 -6.39 13.09
CA ASP A 132 21.20 -7.26 14.24
C ASP A 132 20.75 -6.50 15.49
N GLN A 133 21.01 -5.20 15.55
CA GLN A 133 20.57 -4.31 16.64
C GLN A 133 19.17 -3.72 16.40
N VAL A 134 18.52 -4.02 15.26
CA VAL A 134 17.11 -3.63 15.05
C VAL A 134 16.24 -4.35 16.07
N PRO A 135 15.47 -3.64 16.91
CA PRO A 135 14.50 -4.27 17.80
C PRO A 135 13.56 -5.19 17.02
N GLU A 136 13.28 -6.37 17.57
CA GLU A 136 12.43 -7.37 16.89
C GLU A 136 11.05 -6.82 16.57
N ASP A 137 10.43 -6.11 17.52
CA ASP A 137 9.15 -5.45 17.31
C ASP A 137 9.21 -4.46 16.12
N LEU A 138 10.25 -3.63 16.03
CA LEU A 138 10.43 -2.71 14.92
C LEU A 138 10.65 -3.46 13.58
N ARG A 139 11.38 -4.59 13.61
CA ARG A 139 11.67 -5.40 12.43
C ARG A 139 10.40 -5.94 11.77
N THR A 140 9.41 -6.33 12.55
CA THR A 140 8.12 -6.84 12.04
C THR A 140 7.31 -5.78 11.29
N HIS A 141 7.62 -4.50 11.49
CA HIS A 141 6.98 -3.39 10.80
C HIS A 141 7.71 -2.93 9.53
N PHE A 142 8.84 -3.55 9.17
CA PHE A 142 9.54 -3.18 7.95
C PHE A 142 8.73 -3.56 6.71
N ARG A 143 8.55 -2.59 5.83
CA ARG A 143 7.88 -2.77 4.53
C ARG A 143 8.91 -2.86 3.42
N TYR A 144 8.58 -3.58 2.35
CA TYR A 144 9.39 -3.53 1.14
C TYR A 144 9.25 -2.16 0.46
N PRO A 145 10.35 -1.49 0.06
CA PRO A 145 10.31 -0.11 -0.40
C PRO A 145 9.58 0.05 -1.74
N GLU A 146 8.67 1.01 -1.80
CA GLU A 146 7.78 1.18 -2.95
C GLU A 146 8.51 1.70 -4.18
N ASP A 147 9.39 2.70 -4.03
CA ASP A 147 10.14 3.26 -5.15
C ASP A 147 11.07 2.23 -5.80
N LEU A 148 11.73 1.38 -4.98
CA LEU A 148 12.53 0.29 -5.50
C LEU A 148 11.68 -0.73 -6.25
N PHE A 149 10.52 -1.09 -5.70
CA PHE A 149 9.60 -2.02 -6.36
C PHE A 149 9.08 -1.47 -7.69
N ARG A 150 8.81 -0.16 -7.78
CA ARG A 150 8.44 0.52 -9.03
C ARG A 150 9.54 0.41 -10.08
N VAL A 151 10.79 0.64 -9.70
CA VAL A 151 11.94 0.48 -10.60
C VAL A 151 12.10 -0.98 -11.05
N GLN A 152 12.03 -1.93 -10.12
CA GLN A 152 12.19 -3.36 -10.41
C GLN A 152 11.09 -3.88 -11.33
N THR A 153 9.82 -3.51 -11.06
CA THR A 153 8.70 -3.93 -11.89
C THR A 153 8.78 -3.34 -13.30
N GLN A 154 9.23 -2.09 -13.44
CA GLN A 154 9.46 -1.48 -14.73
C GLN A 154 10.57 -2.20 -15.52
N MET A 155 11.63 -2.62 -14.87
CA MET A 155 12.70 -3.40 -15.52
C MET A 155 12.23 -4.81 -15.87
N TRP A 156 11.52 -5.48 -14.95
CA TRP A 156 11.02 -6.83 -15.16
C TRP A 156 10.02 -6.93 -16.30
N SER A 157 9.24 -5.88 -16.57
CA SER A 157 8.29 -5.85 -17.68
C SER A 157 8.91 -6.19 -19.03
N LYS A 158 10.22 -5.94 -19.18
CA LYS A 158 11.00 -6.28 -20.37
C LYS A 158 11.85 -7.53 -20.17
N TYR A 159 12.53 -7.63 -19.02
CA TYR A 159 13.56 -8.65 -18.79
C TYR A 159 12.99 -10.03 -18.37
N HIS A 160 11.67 -10.19 -18.25
CA HIS A 160 11.04 -11.49 -18.07
C HIS A 160 11.08 -12.36 -19.35
N VAL A 161 11.30 -11.75 -20.52
CA VAL A 161 11.38 -12.46 -21.80
C VAL A 161 12.74 -13.14 -21.91
N SER A 162 12.74 -14.47 -21.94
CA SER A 162 13.96 -15.28 -21.99
C SER A 162 14.42 -15.63 -23.40
N ASP A 163 13.51 -15.58 -24.39
CA ASP A 163 13.83 -15.81 -25.79
C ASP A 163 14.49 -14.58 -26.42
N ALA A 164 15.69 -14.75 -27.01
CA ALA A 164 16.49 -13.66 -27.53
C ALA A 164 15.82 -12.93 -28.71
N ASP A 165 15.16 -13.65 -29.60
CA ASP A 165 14.47 -13.07 -30.76
C ASP A 165 13.24 -12.27 -30.31
N SER A 166 12.45 -12.81 -29.39
CA SER A 166 11.31 -12.15 -28.80
C SER A 166 11.72 -10.91 -28.01
N PHE A 167 12.82 -10.99 -27.26
CA PHE A 167 13.37 -9.86 -26.52
C PHE A 167 13.83 -8.73 -27.47
N TYR A 168 14.56 -9.06 -28.51
CA TYR A 168 15.08 -8.10 -29.49
C TYR A 168 13.94 -7.42 -30.27
N ASN A 169 12.93 -8.19 -30.68
CA ASN A 169 11.77 -7.68 -31.41
C ASN A 169 10.74 -7.04 -30.50
N GLY A 170 10.88 -7.17 -29.16
CA GLY A 170 9.93 -6.71 -28.14
C GLY A 170 8.60 -7.43 -28.22
N ASN A 171 8.59 -8.64 -28.72
CA ASN A 171 7.44 -9.55 -28.65
C ASN A 171 7.28 -10.02 -27.22
N SER A 172 6.05 -10.15 -26.77
CA SER A 172 5.73 -10.59 -25.40
C SER A 172 6.19 -9.65 -24.28
N GLU A 173 6.66 -8.44 -24.58
CA GLU A 173 6.90 -7.43 -23.55
C GLU A 173 5.61 -7.13 -22.76
N TRP A 174 5.77 -6.91 -21.48
CA TRP A 174 4.71 -6.41 -20.62
C TRP A 174 4.82 -4.89 -20.43
N ALA A 175 3.75 -4.29 -19.99
CA ALA A 175 3.73 -2.90 -19.57
C ALA A 175 2.98 -2.78 -18.25
N VAL A 176 3.44 -1.91 -17.38
CA VAL A 176 2.62 -1.47 -16.25
C VAL A 176 1.47 -0.64 -16.82
N PRO A 177 0.20 -1.00 -16.57
CA PRO A 177 -0.93 -0.26 -17.11
C PRO A 177 -0.96 1.18 -16.59
N PRO A 178 -1.67 2.08 -17.26
CA PRO A 178 -1.99 3.37 -16.68
C PRO A 178 -2.74 3.22 -15.35
N GLU A 179 -2.65 4.23 -14.48
CA GLU A 179 -3.41 4.27 -13.24
C GLU A 179 -4.90 4.44 -13.56
N PRO A 180 -5.78 3.49 -13.19
CA PRO A 180 -7.21 3.63 -13.40
C PRO A 180 -7.80 4.74 -12.51
N GLY A 181 -7.14 4.99 -11.39
CA GLY A 181 -7.50 5.98 -10.41
C GLY A 181 -8.84 5.76 -9.74
N GLY A 182 -9.04 6.55 -8.71
CA GLY A 182 -10.36 6.82 -8.16
C GLY A 182 -11.05 7.93 -8.96
N LYS A 183 -12.29 8.22 -8.61
CA LYS A 183 -13.04 9.36 -9.18
C LYS A 183 -13.72 10.13 -8.07
N THR A 184 -13.58 11.44 -8.11
CA THR A 184 -14.36 12.36 -7.29
C THR A 184 -15.46 12.96 -8.13
N VAL A 185 -16.67 12.92 -7.63
CA VAL A 185 -17.86 13.49 -8.28
C VAL A 185 -18.42 14.59 -7.40
N SER A 186 -18.46 15.81 -7.92
CA SER A 186 -19.05 16.96 -7.27
C SER A 186 -19.98 17.67 -8.25
N GLY A 187 -21.30 17.61 -8.00
CA GLY A 187 -22.30 18.03 -8.96
C GLY A 187 -22.15 17.33 -10.29
N ASP A 188 -22.06 18.09 -11.39
CA ASP A 188 -21.89 17.55 -12.75
C ASP A 188 -20.43 17.25 -13.14
N GLN A 189 -19.46 17.54 -12.24
CA GLN A 189 -18.04 17.34 -12.52
C GLN A 189 -17.55 16.00 -11.98
N THR A 190 -16.81 15.28 -12.82
CA THR A 190 -16.10 14.05 -12.42
C THR A 190 -14.61 14.22 -12.72
N THR A 191 -13.78 14.08 -11.68
CA THR A 191 -12.32 14.17 -11.79
C THR A 191 -11.70 12.83 -11.44
N ALA A 192 -10.81 12.32 -12.29
CA ALA A 192 -10.00 11.15 -11.97
C ALA A 192 -8.88 11.57 -11.00
N VAL A 193 -8.73 10.82 -9.92
CA VAL A 193 -7.74 11.10 -8.87
C VAL A 193 -6.92 9.85 -8.54
N GLY A 194 -5.64 10.04 -8.22
CA GLY A 194 -4.76 8.99 -7.74
C GLY A 194 -5.06 8.56 -6.30
N ALA A 195 -4.28 7.65 -5.77
CA ALA A 195 -4.38 7.18 -4.40
C ALA A 195 -4.15 8.30 -3.38
N ASP A 196 -3.35 9.30 -3.76
CA ASP A 196 -3.05 10.52 -2.99
C ASP A 196 -4.13 11.61 -3.09
N GLY A 197 -5.23 11.34 -3.82
CA GLY A 197 -6.31 12.30 -4.05
C GLY A 197 -5.99 13.40 -5.08
N GLN A 198 -4.80 13.36 -5.71
CA GLN A 198 -4.43 14.33 -6.75
C GLN A 198 -4.98 13.94 -8.12
N PRO A 199 -5.22 14.91 -9.03
CA PRO A 199 -5.66 14.59 -10.38
C PRO A 199 -4.65 13.72 -11.13
N ILE A 200 -5.14 12.65 -11.78
CA ILE A 200 -4.30 11.74 -12.58
C ILE A 200 -3.91 12.44 -13.88
N THR A 201 -2.64 12.33 -14.23
CA THR A 201 -2.11 12.74 -15.52
C THR A 201 -2.04 11.56 -16.48
N SER A 202 -2.01 11.82 -17.78
CA SER A 202 -1.94 10.78 -18.82
C SER A 202 -0.66 9.92 -18.78
N GLY A 203 0.33 10.33 -17.99
CA GLY A 203 1.59 9.60 -17.83
C GLY A 203 1.65 8.70 -16.60
N ASP A 204 0.69 8.81 -15.70
CA ASP A 204 0.71 8.07 -14.44
C ASP A 204 0.48 6.58 -14.69
N ARG A 205 1.29 5.77 -14.04
CA ARG A 205 1.23 4.30 -14.10
C ARG A 205 0.66 3.75 -12.82
N TYR A 206 0.06 2.56 -12.89
CA TYR A 206 -0.56 1.88 -11.76
C TYR A 206 0.36 1.92 -10.53
N GLU A 207 -0.13 2.52 -9.46
CA GLU A 207 0.57 2.62 -8.19
C GLU A 207 0.56 1.27 -7.47
N SER A 208 1.71 0.90 -6.94
CA SER A 208 1.82 -0.28 -6.09
C SER A 208 1.01 -0.06 -4.81
N LYS A 209 0.34 -1.11 -4.32
CA LYS A 209 -0.43 -1.04 -3.08
C LYS A 209 0.01 -2.14 -2.14
N TYR A 210 0.21 -1.79 -0.87
CA TYR A 210 0.39 -2.77 0.19
C TYR A 210 -0.94 -3.44 0.50
N GLN A 211 -0.96 -4.76 0.49
CA GLN A 211 -2.16 -5.55 0.72
C GLN A 211 -1.81 -6.83 1.48
N MET A 212 -2.75 -7.29 2.31
CA MET A 212 -2.71 -8.64 2.86
C MET A 212 -3.41 -9.55 1.86
N LEU A 213 -2.66 -10.43 1.22
CA LEU A 213 -3.18 -11.33 0.19
C LEU A 213 -2.70 -12.76 0.43
N LYS A 214 -3.59 -13.73 0.25
CA LYS A 214 -3.19 -15.10 0.02
C LYS A 214 -2.87 -15.27 -1.46
N LEU A 215 -1.61 -15.53 -1.75
CA LEU A 215 -1.16 -15.68 -3.13
C LEU A 215 -1.35 -17.12 -3.62
N PRO A 216 -1.54 -17.34 -4.93
CA PRO A 216 -1.68 -18.68 -5.49
C PRO A 216 -0.53 -19.60 -5.06
N GLY A 217 -0.87 -20.76 -4.48
CA GLY A 217 0.08 -21.74 -3.96
C GLY A 217 0.59 -21.49 -2.54
N ASP A 218 0.18 -20.41 -1.87
CA ASP A 218 0.54 -20.16 -0.49
C ASP A 218 -0.53 -20.70 0.48
N GLU A 219 -0.10 -21.15 1.67
CA GLU A 219 -1.01 -21.64 2.71
C GLU A 219 -1.67 -20.48 3.47
N GLY A 220 -0.97 -19.36 3.66
CA GLY A 220 -1.40 -18.21 4.44
C GLY A 220 -1.40 -16.91 3.65
N ALA A 221 -1.97 -15.87 4.25
CA ALA A 221 -1.90 -14.51 3.74
C ALA A 221 -0.55 -13.88 4.06
N SER A 222 -0.04 -13.10 3.13
CA SER A 222 1.22 -12.37 3.21
C SER A 222 1.00 -10.87 3.03
N PHE A 223 1.79 -10.05 3.72
CA PHE A 223 1.80 -8.61 3.50
C PHE A 223 2.72 -8.27 2.33
N VAL A 224 2.12 -7.86 1.23
CA VAL A 224 2.82 -7.69 -0.04
C VAL A 224 2.52 -6.35 -0.70
N LEU A 225 3.49 -5.87 -1.50
CA LEU A 225 3.24 -4.91 -2.58
C LEU A 225 2.81 -5.67 -3.83
N LEU A 226 1.80 -5.19 -4.55
CA LEU A 226 1.34 -5.77 -5.80
C LEU A 226 1.37 -4.74 -6.92
N ARG A 227 1.83 -5.16 -8.11
CA ARG A 227 1.77 -4.36 -9.33
C ARG A 227 1.38 -5.21 -10.54
N PRO A 228 0.33 -4.83 -11.29
CA PRO A 228 -0.13 -5.57 -12.46
C PRO A 228 0.69 -5.28 -13.70
N TYR A 229 0.61 -6.20 -14.67
CA TYR A 229 1.10 -6.04 -16.03
C TYR A 229 0.01 -6.37 -17.05
N VAL A 230 0.01 -5.60 -18.13
CA VAL A 230 -0.74 -5.86 -19.34
C VAL A 230 0.23 -6.10 -20.50
N GLY A 231 -0.23 -6.67 -21.59
CA GLY A 231 0.61 -6.81 -22.78
C GLY A 231 1.06 -5.44 -23.29
N ALA A 232 2.33 -5.27 -23.60
CA ALA A 232 2.84 -4.05 -24.21
C ALA A 232 2.31 -3.92 -25.64
N SER A 233 1.58 -2.84 -25.90
CA SER A 233 1.01 -2.56 -27.23
C SER A 233 1.97 -1.79 -28.10
N ARG A 234 2.24 -2.28 -29.31
CA ARG A 234 2.91 -1.55 -30.37
C ARG A 234 1.93 -0.96 -31.40
N GLY A 235 0.74 -0.52 -30.98
CA GLY A 235 -0.27 0.06 -31.89
C GLY A 235 -1.50 0.57 -31.16
N SER A 236 -2.39 1.27 -31.90
CA SER A 236 -3.67 1.78 -31.42
C SER A 236 -4.67 0.64 -31.18
N GLY A 237 -4.55 -0.07 -30.09
CA GLY A 237 -5.42 -1.20 -29.74
C GLY A 237 -4.83 -2.03 -28.63
N SER A 238 -4.31 -1.38 -27.57
CA SER A 238 -3.84 -2.13 -26.42
C SER A 238 -5.01 -2.86 -25.78
N GLN A 239 -4.95 -4.17 -25.84
CA GLN A 239 -5.82 -4.97 -25.02
C GLN A 239 -5.38 -4.75 -23.59
N ASN A 240 -6.13 -3.95 -22.83
CA ASN A 240 -5.93 -3.77 -21.39
C ASN A 240 -6.34 -5.03 -20.62
N LEU A 241 -5.79 -6.18 -21.05
CA LEU A 241 -6.01 -7.47 -20.41
C LEU A 241 -4.85 -7.73 -19.44
N LEU A 242 -5.18 -8.19 -18.26
CA LEU A 242 -4.20 -8.54 -17.24
C LEU A 242 -3.40 -9.77 -17.72
N THR A 243 -2.12 -9.59 -17.96
CA THR A 243 -1.22 -10.65 -18.43
C THR A 243 -0.47 -11.30 -17.28
N ALA A 244 -0.07 -10.51 -16.30
CA ALA A 244 0.65 -10.95 -15.11
C ALA A 244 0.50 -9.93 -13.99
N PHE A 245 0.93 -10.30 -12.80
CA PHE A 245 1.21 -9.35 -11.72
C PHE A 245 2.48 -9.77 -10.98
N MET A 246 3.18 -8.81 -10.41
CA MET A 246 4.34 -9.04 -9.56
C MET A 246 4.02 -8.63 -8.13
N VAL A 247 4.55 -9.38 -7.18
CA VAL A 247 4.47 -9.05 -5.76
C VAL A 247 5.86 -9.02 -5.13
N ALA A 248 6.01 -8.16 -4.13
CA ALA A 248 7.16 -8.14 -3.22
C ALA A 248 6.66 -8.40 -1.79
N SER A 249 7.24 -9.38 -1.11
CA SER A 249 6.87 -9.70 0.27
C SER A 249 7.53 -8.74 1.26
N SER A 250 6.74 -8.30 2.25
CA SER A 250 7.21 -7.54 3.41
C SER A 250 7.26 -8.36 4.69
N ASP A 251 6.76 -9.59 4.69
CA ASP A 251 6.81 -10.47 5.86
C ASP A 251 8.26 -10.79 6.25
N PRO A 252 8.62 -10.84 7.55
CA PRO A 252 9.99 -11.03 8.00
C PRO A 252 10.69 -12.25 7.39
N ASP A 253 10.00 -13.39 7.31
CA ASP A 253 10.56 -14.66 6.82
C ASP A 253 10.77 -14.69 5.30
N SER A 254 10.12 -13.80 4.57
CA SER A 254 10.18 -13.72 3.11
C SER A 254 10.45 -12.30 2.58
N TYR A 255 10.96 -11.43 3.45
CA TYR A 255 11.24 -10.02 3.13
C TYR A 255 12.07 -9.88 1.86
N GLY A 256 11.58 -9.05 0.94
CA GLY A 256 12.25 -8.78 -0.33
C GLY A 256 12.13 -9.88 -1.38
N ARG A 257 11.38 -10.96 -1.12
CA ARG A 257 11.11 -11.99 -2.11
C ARG A 257 10.16 -11.44 -3.17
N LEU A 258 10.63 -11.40 -4.41
CA LEU A 258 9.83 -11.02 -5.58
C LEU A 258 9.27 -12.26 -6.25
N ARG A 259 7.96 -12.24 -6.57
CA ARG A 259 7.30 -13.31 -7.32
C ARG A 259 6.46 -12.71 -8.43
N SER A 260 6.53 -13.30 -9.62
CA SER A 260 5.73 -12.93 -10.78
C SER A 260 4.73 -14.06 -11.07
N PHE A 261 3.46 -13.70 -11.17
CA PHE A 261 2.35 -14.61 -11.47
C PHE A 261 1.82 -14.27 -12.86
N VAL A 262 1.92 -15.24 -13.76
CA VAL A 262 1.45 -15.11 -15.13
C VAL A 262 0.05 -15.69 -15.23
N MET A 263 -0.88 -14.95 -15.85
CA MET A 263 -2.23 -15.43 -16.06
C MET A 263 -2.23 -16.68 -16.96
N PRO A 264 -3.04 -17.69 -16.65
CA PRO A 264 -3.11 -18.89 -17.47
C PRO A 264 -3.55 -18.55 -18.90
N GLY A 265 -3.04 -19.30 -19.87
CA GLY A 265 -3.40 -19.13 -21.27
C GLY A 265 -4.89 -19.36 -21.53
N GLY A 266 -5.45 -18.66 -22.50
CA GLY A 266 -6.87 -18.71 -22.83
C GLY A 266 -7.50 -17.33 -22.81
N LYS A 267 -8.64 -17.15 -22.15
CA LYS A 267 -9.27 -15.84 -21.95
C LYS A 267 -8.57 -15.13 -20.78
N LEU A 268 -7.75 -14.13 -21.09
CA LEU A 268 -7.15 -13.29 -20.06
C LEU A 268 -8.20 -12.42 -19.35
N PRO A 269 -8.09 -12.20 -18.04
CA PRO A 269 -8.98 -11.30 -17.32
C PRO A 269 -8.77 -9.83 -17.74
N ASP A 270 -9.80 -9.02 -17.51
CA ASP A 270 -9.73 -7.58 -17.72
C ASP A 270 -8.58 -6.98 -16.92
N GLY A 271 -7.84 -6.07 -17.54
CA GLY A 271 -6.83 -5.28 -16.81
C GLY A 271 -7.50 -4.16 -15.99
N PRO A 272 -6.73 -3.47 -15.13
CA PRO A 272 -7.28 -2.50 -14.17
C PRO A 272 -8.12 -1.39 -14.80
N ILE A 273 -7.73 -0.90 -15.98
CA ILE A 273 -8.50 0.15 -16.70
C ILE A 273 -9.85 -0.39 -17.17
N THR A 274 -9.84 -1.54 -17.83
CA THR A 274 -11.07 -2.16 -18.33
C THR A 274 -12.03 -2.50 -17.19
N ALA A 275 -11.50 -3.03 -16.10
CA ALA A 275 -12.29 -3.32 -14.91
C ALA A 275 -12.90 -2.05 -14.31
N ALA A 276 -12.13 -0.97 -14.21
CA ALA A 276 -12.64 0.33 -13.74
C ALA A 276 -13.72 0.89 -14.65
N ASP A 277 -13.56 0.78 -15.97
CA ASP A 277 -14.54 1.24 -16.94
C ASP A 277 -15.84 0.41 -16.87
N ASN A 278 -15.72 -0.92 -16.73
CA ASN A 278 -16.87 -1.81 -16.56
C ASN A 278 -17.65 -1.48 -15.29
N ILE A 279 -16.95 -1.28 -14.16
CA ILE A 279 -17.58 -0.85 -12.90
C ILE A 279 -18.34 0.47 -13.09
N GLN A 280 -17.78 1.43 -13.79
CA GLN A 280 -18.41 2.73 -13.98
C GLN A 280 -19.57 2.72 -14.95
N ALA A 281 -19.55 1.83 -15.93
CA ALA A 281 -20.63 1.63 -16.91
C ALA A 281 -21.81 0.85 -16.32
N ASP A 282 -21.61 0.17 -15.19
CA ASP A 282 -22.65 -0.63 -14.54
C ASP A 282 -23.85 0.21 -14.11
N GLU A 283 -25.06 -0.32 -14.32
CA GLU A 283 -26.31 0.40 -14.07
C GLU A 283 -26.53 0.67 -12.57
N ALA A 284 -26.19 -0.27 -11.68
CA ALA A 284 -26.33 -0.11 -10.24
C ALA A 284 -25.36 0.95 -9.71
N VAL A 285 -24.12 0.97 -10.21
CA VAL A 285 -23.12 2.01 -9.87
C VAL A 285 -23.55 3.37 -10.40
N ALA A 286 -24.07 3.44 -11.64
CA ALA A 286 -24.57 4.68 -12.20
C ALA A 286 -25.81 5.21 -11.43
N ALA A 287 -26.72 4.33 -11.00
CA ALA A 287 -27.88 4.69 -10.17
C ALA A 287 -27.45 5.19 -8.80
N LEU A 288 -26.46 4.53 -8.17
CA LEU A 288 -25.88 4.93 -6.90
C LEU A 288 -25.32 6.37 -6.97
N ARG A 289 -24.56 6.67 -8.00
CA ARG A 289 -24.00 8.01 -8.23
C ARG A 289 -25.12 9.05 -8.40
N ARG A 290 -26.14 8.75 -9.20
CA ARG A 290 -27.29 9.65 -9.39
C ARG A 290 -28.04 9.94 -8.10
N THR A 291 -28.06 8.98 -7.15
CA THR A 291 -28.81 9.11 -5.89
C THR A 291 -28.01 9.82 -4.81
N LEU A 292 -26.74 9.48 -4.64
CA LEU A 292 -25.92 9.93 -3.49
C LEU A 292 -25.04 11.15 -3.80
N CYS A 293 -24.75 11.43 -5.08
CA CYS A 293 -23.85 12.51 -5.47
C CYS A 293 -24.63 13.77 -5.90
N GLN A 294 -25.74 14.06 -5.27
CA GLN A 294 -26.56 15.24 -5.58
C GLN A 294 -26.35 16.40 -4.62
N GLY A 295 -26.60 17.62 -5.11
CA GLY A 295 -26.55 18.80 -4.29
C GLY A 295 -25.11 19.19 -3.86
N GLN A 296 -24.89 19.29 -2.56
CA GLN A 296 -23.57 19.63 -1.99
C GLN A 296 -22.74 18.39 -1.62
N SER A 297 -23.24 17.19 -1.89
CA SER A 297 -22.52 15.95 -1.60
C SER A 297 -21.42 15.72 -2.63
N THR A 298 -20.23 15.41 -2.15
CA THR A 298 -19.10 14.96 -2.98
C THR A 298 -18.95 13.46 -2.83
N CYS A 299 -18.86 12.74 -3.93
CA CYS A 299 -18.64 11.31 -3.93
C CYS A 299 -17.21 11.01 -4.41
N GLY A 300 -16.59 10.02 -3.77
CA GLY A 300 -15.29 9.49 -4.16
C GLY A 300 -15.36 7.99 -4.42
N LEU A 301 -14.85 7.56 -5.57
CA LEU A 301 -14.55 6.16 -5.84
C LEU A 301 -13.04 5.98 -5.69
N ALA A 302 -12.62 5.08 -4.82
CA ALA A 302 -11.20 4.69 -4.74
C ALA A 302 -10.77 4.01 -6.05
N ALA A 303 -9.47 3.94 -6.31
CA ALA A 303 -8.96 3.10 -7.38
C ALA A 303 -9.24 1.61 -7.08
N PRO A 304 -9.65 0.79 -8.07
CA PRO A 304 -9.91 -0.62 -7.85
C PRO A 304 -8.66 -1.34 -7.31
N SER A 305 -8.85 -2.14 -6.27
CA SER A 305 -7.83 -3.05 -5.76
C SER A 305 -7.92 -4.39 -6.46
N ILE A 306 -6.78 -4.97 -6.81
CA ILE A 306 -6.67 -6.28 -7.44
C ILE A 306 -6.52 -7.33 -6.35
N VAL A 307 -7.40 -8.31 -6.33
CA VAL A 307 -7.37 -9.43 -5.40
C VAL A 307 -7.30 -10.73 -6.19
N PRO A 308 -6.14 -11.39 -6.25
CA PRO A 308 -6.03 -12.71 -6.86
C PRO A 308 -6.77 -13.74 -6.00
N ILE A 309 -7.61 -14.57 -6.61
CA ILE A 309 -8.35 -15.63 -5.95
C ILE A 309 -8.31 -16.89 -6.83
N GLY A 310 -7.64 -17.95 -6.36
CA GLY A 310 -7.43 -19.14 -7.16
C GLY A 310 -6.80 -18.81 -8.52
N ASN A 311 -7.49 -19.13 -9.60
CA ASN A 311 -7.07 -18.83 -10.97
C ASN A 311 -7.75 -17.57 -11.55
N SER A 312 -8.40 -16.77 -10.73
CA SER A 312 -9.19 -15.63 -11.14
C SER A 312 -8.78 -14.34 -10.44
N ILE A 313 -9.30 -13.23 -10.93
CA ILE A 313 -9.06 -11.90 -10.38
C ILE A 313 -10.38 -11.25 -9.99
N LEU A 314 -10.42 -10.77 -8.76
CA LEU A 314 -11.49 -9.93 -8.24
C LEU A 314 -11.01 -8.49 -8.17
N TYR A 315 -11.84 -7.55 -8.60
CA TYR A 315 -11.62 -6.13 -8.41
C TYR A 315 -12.55 -5.61 -7.32
N VAL A 316 -11.99 -4.94 -6.33
CA VAL A 316 -12.74 -4.36 -5.21
C VAL A 316 -12.55 -2.86 -5.21
N GLN A 317 -13.65 -2.11 -5.18
CA GLN A 317 -13.64 -0.66 -5.19
C GLN A 317 -14.53 -0.10 -4.08
N SER A 318 -14.03 0.86 -3.33
CA SER A 318 -14.78 1.54 -2.27
C SER A 318 -15.42 2.81 -2.80
N PHE A 319 -16.66 3.06 -2.38
CA PHE A 319 -17.44 4.25 -2.70
C PHE A 319 -17.69 5.07 -1.44
N PHE A 320 -17.19 6.31 -1.44
CA PHE A 320 -17.27 7.23 -0.32
C PHE A 320 -18.18 8.41 -0.63
N VAL A 321 -18.83 8.94 0.40
CA VAL A 321 -19.65 10.15 0.31
C VAL A 321 -19.25 11.12 1.41
N SER A 322 -19.07 12.39 1.05
CA SER A 322 -18.86 13.51 1.97
C SER A 322 -20.03 14.47 1.86
N GLY A 323 -20.63 14.86 2.97
CA GLY A 323 -21.79 15.76 3.00
C GLY A 323 -21.46 17.25 2.78
N THR A 324 -20.19 17.63 2.95
CA THR A 324 -19.67 18.99 2.75
C THR A 324 -18.21 18.90 2.30
N GLU A 325 -17.68 19.99 1.70
CA GLU A 325 -16.27 20.03 1.26
C GLU A 325 -15.24 19.79 2.39
N LEU A 326 -15.62 20.01 3.65
CA LEU A 326 -14.79 19.82 4.83
C LEU A 326 -15.17 18.57 5.64
N GLY A 327 -16.20 17.83 5.23
CA GLY A 327 -16.64 16.61 5.90
C GLY A 327 -15.72 15.41 5.61
N ALA A 328 -15.41 14.61 6.62
CA ALA A 328 -14.66 13.36 6.41
C ALA A 328 -15.45 12.43 5.47
N PRO A 329 -14.80 11.83 4.46
CA PRO A 329 -15.44 10.86 3.58
C PRO A 329 -15.90 9.63 4.38
N LYS A 330 -17.19 9.26 4.22
CA LYS A 330 -17.75 8.06 4.81
C LYS A 330 -17.87 6.97 3.76
N LEU A 331 -17.42 5.76 4.08
CA LEU A 331 -17.63 4.59 3.24
C LEU A 331 -19.14 4.26 3.20
N GLU A 332 -19.74 4.34 2.04
CA GLU A 332 -21.16 4.08 1.83
C GLU A 332 -21.42 2.75 1.14
N ARG A 333 -20.55 2.37 0.21
CA ARG A 333 -20.71 1.12 -0.58
C ARG A 333 -19.36 0.50 -0.89
N VAL A 334 -19.40 -0.82 -1.06
CA VAL A 334 -18.33 -1.61 -1.65
C VAL A 334 -18.83 -2.16 -2.97
N ILE A 335 -18.04 -2.02 -3.99
CA ILE A 335 -18.29 -2.49 -5.33
C ILE A 335 -17.30 -3.60 -5.63
N VAL A 336 -17.81 -4.72 -6.11
CA VAL A 336 -16.99 -5.88 -6.49
C VAL A 336 -17.26 -6.20 -7.95
N SER A 337 -16.18 -6.38 -8.71
CA SER A 337 -16.27 -6.80 -10.12
C SER A 337 -15.49 -8.10 -10.31
N TYR A 338 -16.12 -9.04 -10.96
CA TYR A 338 -15.57 -10.34 -11.29
C TYR A 338 -15.86 -10.70 -12.75
N GLN A 339 -14.85 -11.18 -13.45
CA GLN A 339 -15.01 -11.65 -14.82
C GLN A 339 -15.08 -13.19 -14.82
N SER A 340 -16.27 -13.71 -15.10
CA SER A 340 -16.49 -15.13 -15.37
C SER A 340 -16.06 -15.51 -16.80
N ALA A 341 -16.16 -16.78 -17.15
CA ALA A 341 -15.88 -17.25 -18.50
C ALA A 341 -16.77 -16.57 -19.56
N THR A 342 -17.99 -16.17 -19.20
CA THR A 342 -19.03 -15.68 -20.11
C THR A 342 -19.24 -14.17 -20.05
N GLU A 343 -19.18 -13.58 -18.87
CA GLU A 343 -19.52 -12.17 -18.65
C GLU A 343 -18.74 -11.53 -17.49
N THR A 344 -18.72 -10.21 -17.46
CA THR A 344 -18.26 -9.43 -16.31
C THR A 344 -19.46 -9.09 -15.45
N GLN A 345 -19.40 -9.46 -14.18
CA GLN A 345 -20.44 -9.18 -13.18
C GLN A 345 -19.94 -8.09 -12.24
N VAL A 346 -20.82 -7.15 -11.91
CA VAL A 346 -20.55 -6.05 -10.97
C VAL A 346 -21.64 -6.06 -9.91
N GLU A 347 -21.26 -6.12 -8.64
CA GLU A 347 -22.19 -6.10 -7.53
C GLU A 347 -21.84 -5.00 -6.52
N VAL A 348 -22.88 -4.39 -5.99
CA VAL A 348 -22.79 -3.26 -5.05
C VAL A 348 -23.53 -3.59 -3.78
N ASP A 349 -22.86 -3.39 -2.63
CA ASP A 349 -23.49 -3.54 -1.31
C ASP A 349 -22.89 -2.54 -0.28
N GLN A 350 -23.47 -2.47 0.91
CA GLN A 350 -22.92 -1.68 2.02
C GLN A 350 -21.65 -2.30 2.59
N THR A 351 -21.49 -3.61 2.45
CA THR A 351 -20.35 -4.39 2.97
C THR A 351 -19.73 -5.22 1.86
N LEU A 352 -18.45 -5.55 2.02
CA LEU A 352 -17.77 -6.46 1.11
C LEU A 352 -18.48 -7.83 1.08
N ARG A 353 -18.86 -8.36 2.24
CA ARG A 353 -19.59 -9.62 2.34
C ARG A 353 -20.90 -9.60 1.56
N GLY A 354 -21.69 -8.53 1.70
CA GLY A 354 -22.95 -8.39 0.98
C GLY A 354 -22.77 -8.40 -0.53
N ALA A 355 -21.74 -7.71 -1.04
CA ALA A 355 -21.40 -7.71 -2.45
C ALA A 355 -20.95 -9.10 -2.93
N LEU A 356 -20.12 -9.81 -2.16
CA LEU A 356 -19.68 -11.16 -2.47
C LEU A 356 -20.82 -12.19 -2.45
N VAL A 357 -21.76 -12.08 -1.47
CA VAL A 357 -22.97 -12.93 -1.41
C VAL A 357 -23.84 -12.74 -2.66
N LYS A 358 -23.99 -11.53 -3.15
CA LYS A 358 -24.72 -11.27 -4.39
C LYS A 358 -24.05 -11.89 -5.61
N LEU A 359 -22.73 -11.89 -5.61
CA LEU A 359 -21.92 -12.37 -6.73
C LEU A 359 -21.81 -13.92 -6.75
N PHE A 360 -21.64 -14.54 -5.58
CA PHE A 360 -21.29 -15.97 -5.44
C PHE A 360 -22.33 -16.79 -4.65
N GLY A 361 -23.40 -16.18 -4.14
CA GLY A 361 -24.40 -16.87 -3.34
C GLY A 361 -24.09 -16.86 -1.85
N THR A 362 -24.84 -17.66 -1.08
CA THR A 362 -24.86 -17.62 0.40
C THR A 362 -23.69 -18.33 1.07
N ASP A 363 -22.85 -19.03 0.33
CA ASP A 363 -21.74 -19.83 0.90
C ASP A 363 -20.50 -18.97 1.25
N VAL A 364 -20.64 -17.65 1.14
CA VAL A 364 -19.60 -16.70 1.56
C VAL A 364 -19.51 -16.69 3.09
N PRO A 365 -18.32 -16.89 3.68
CA PRO A 365 -18.12 -16.99 5.12
C PRO A 365 -18.66 -15.80 5.91
N THR A 366 -19.26 -16.08 7.06
CA THR A 366 -19.81 -15.04 7.97
C THR A 366 -18.73 -14.16 8.59
N GLU A 367 -17.49 -14.64 8.64
CA GLU A 367 -16.33 -13.93 9.21
C GLU A 367 -15.84 -12.75 8.35
N ILE A 368 -16.37 -12.60 7.12
CA ILE A 368 -16.22 -11.36 6.33
C ILE A 368 -17.14 -10.23 6.86
N GLU A 369 -17.78 -10.41 7.97
CA GLU A 369 -18.42 -9.27 8.64
C GLU A 369 -17.33 -8.27 9.00
N SER A 370 -17.32 -7.17 8.24
CA SER A 370 -16.52 -6.01 8.57
C SER A 370 -16.67 -5.78 10.08
N THR A 371 -15.56 -5.78 10.79
CA THR A 371 -15.50 -5.05 12.06
C THR A 371 -16.15 -3.70 11.75
N PRO A 372 -17.30 -3.34 12.36
CA PRO A 372 -17.83 -2.01 12.16
C PRO A 372 -16.67 -1.07 12.43
N LEU A 373 -16.36 -0.19 11.51
CA LEU A 373 -15.44 0.89 11.79
C LEU A 373 -16.00 1.52 13.06
N SER A 374 -15.36 1.25 14.19
CA SER A 374 -15.72 1.84 15.47
C SER A 374 -15.82 3.33 15.18
N ASP A 375 -16.92 3.93 15.61
CA ASP A 375 -17.06 5.39 15.55
C ASP A 375 -15.74 5.99 16.02
N PRO A 376 -15.24 7.01 15.33
CA PRO A 376 -13.96 7.62 15.71
C PRO A 376 -14.07 7.96 17.20
N VAL A 377 -13.14 7.41 17.98
CA VAL A 377 -13.02 7.78 19.39
C VAL A 377 -12.72 9.28 19.37
N VAL A 378 -13.74 10.07 19.63
CA VAL A 378 -13.59 11.51 19.89
C VAL A 378 -12.85 11.58 21.21
N VAL A 379 -11.55 11.72 21.16
CA VAL A 379 -10.76 12.09 22.32
C VAL A 379 -11.08 13.57 22.55
N ASP A 380 -11.93 13.80 23.53
CA ASP A 380 -12.26 15.13 24.00
C ASP A 380 -10.95 15.74 24.60
N PRO A 381 -10.40 16.82 24.06
CA PRO A 381 -9.11 17.35 24.54
C PRO A 381 -9.21 18.09 25.87
N ASP A 382 -10.35 18.06 26.57
CA ASP A 382 -10.59 18.89 27.75
C ASP A 382 -11.03 18.11 29.03
N ASP A 383 -10.62 16.83 29.19
CA ASP A 383 -10.75 16.15 30.50
C ASP A 383 -9.40 16.06 31.23
N GLY A 384 -8.95 17.23 31.63
CA GLY A 384 -7.79 17.47 32.50
C GLY A 384 -8.14 17.53 33.97
N THR A 385 -8.77 16.50 34.56
CA THR A 385 -8.85 16.37 36.02
C THR A 385 -8.89 14.91 36.44
N THR A 386 -7.74 14.32 36.76
CA THR A 386 -7.69 13.24 37.73
C THR A 386 -6.67 13.56 38.80
N ASP A 387 -7.20 13.92 39.93
CA ASP A 387 -6.53 14.00 41.24
C ASP A 387 -6.08 12.59 41.66
N PRO A 388 -4.84 12.36 42.11
CA PRO A 388 -4.38 11.07 42.60
C PRO A 388 -4.63 10.92 44.08
N GLY A 389 -5.69 10.21 44.48
CA GLY A 389 -5.87 9.86 45.88
C GLY A 389 -7.23 9.25 46.21
N ASP A 390 -7.38 7.97 46.11
CA ASP A 390 -7.89 7.12 47.22
C ASP A 390 -7.95 5.63 46.82
N PRO A 391 -7.56 4.67 47.66
CA PRO A 391 -7.66 3.26 47.37
C PRO A 391 -9.00 2.69 47.84
N ALA A 392 -9.81 2.15 46.94
CA ALA A 392 -11.05 1.45 47.27
C ALA A 392 -11.02 -0.02 46.88
N ASP A 393 -11.12 -0.80 47.85
CA ASP A 393 -11.85 -2.05 48.21
C ASP A 393 -12.15 -3.09 47.09
N PRO A 394 -11.74 -4.35 47.28
CA PRO A 394 -11.99 -5.44 46.36
C PRO A 394 -13.17 -6.29 46.80
N SER A 395 -14.31 -6.21 46.11
CA SER A 395 -15.28 -7.31 46.16
C SER A 395 -16.26 -7.27 44.98
N GLY A 396 -16.11 -8.24 44.08
CA GLY A 396 -17.05 -8.42 42.97
C GLY A 396 -16.61 -9.57 42.06
N THR A 397 -16.71 -10.79 42.54
CA THR A 397 -16.44 -12.02 41.79
C THR A 397 -17.53 -12.23 40.74
N THR A 398 -17.18 -12.16 39.47
CA THR A 398 -17.96 -12.81 38.40
C THR A 398 -17.02 -13.65 37.57
N THR A 399 -17.13 -14.95 37.76
CA THR A 399 -16.40 -16.00 37.06
C THR A 399 -17.00 -16.15 35.67
N THR A 400 -16.32 -15.65 34.65
CA THR A 400 -16.55 -16.06 33.27
C THR A 400 -15.37 -16.95 32.87
N THR A 401 -15.67 -18.22 32.69
CA THR A 401 -14.76 -19.25 32.17
C THR A 401 -14.35 -18.87 30.74
N ARG A 402 -13.08 -18.49 30.61
CA ARG A 402 -12.39 -18.28 29.34
C ARG A 402 -11.95 -19.65 28.81
N PRO A 403 -12.15 -20.00 27.54
CA PRO A 403 -11.51 -21.15 26.94
C PRO A 403 -10.00 -20.87 26.84
N ASP A 404 -9.20 -21.80 27.34
CA ASP A 404 -7.74 -21.74 27.25
C ASP A 404 -7.27 -21.98 25.82
N GLY A 405 -6.75 -20.95 25.20
CA GLY A 405 -6.01 -20.93 23.94
C GLY A 405 -5.70 -19.48 23.56
N PRO A 406 -4.51 -19.16 23.03
CA PRO A 406 -4.28 -17.84 22.51
C PRO A 406 -5.30 -17.58 21.38
N ALA A 407 -5.96 -16.42 21.41
CA ALA A 407 -6.86 -16.02 20.35
C ALA A 407 -6.09 -16.02 19.01
N PRO A 408 -6.66 -16.56 17.92
CA PRO A 408 -5.99 -16.58 16.63
C PRO A 408 -5.60 -15.14 16.23
N SER A 409 -4.40 -14.99 15.69
CA SER A 409 -3.94 -13.68 15.23
C SER A 409 -4.83 -13.15 14.10
N VAL A 410 -4.82 -11.84 13.88
CA VAL A 410 -5.57 -11.23 12.76
C VAL A 410 -5.13 -11.84 11.42
N ALA A 411 -3.86 -12.23 11.31
CA ALA A 411 -3.33 -12.92 10.14
C ALA A 411 -3.92 -14.32 9.96
N ASP A 412 -4.09 -15.09 11.06
CA ASP A 412 -4.72 -16.42 11.01
C ASP A 412 -6.20 -16.34 10.64
N GLN A 413 -6.91 -15.32 11.15
CA GLN A 413 -8.32 -15.07 10.80
C GLN A 413 -8.46 -14.68 9.32
N GLN A 414 -7.57 -13.84 8.81
CA GLN A 414 -7.56 -13.47 7.39
C GLN A 414 -7.20 -14.64 6.47
N ALA A 415 -6.26 -15.50 6.87
CA ALA A 415 -5.87 -16.68 6.11
C ALA A 415 -7.03 -17.70 6.01
N ALA A 416 -7.74 -17.94 7.12
CA ALA A 416 -8.93 -18.79 7.13
C ALA A 416 -10.03 -18.25 6.21
N LEU A 417 -10.24 -16.93 6.25
CA LEU A 417 -11.20 -16.22 5.41
C LEU A 417 -10.91 -16.37 3.92
N ILE A 418 -9.65 -16.18 3.51
CA ILE A 418 -9.23 -16.30 2.11
C ILE A 418 -9.39 -17.74 1.62
N THR A 419 -9.06 -18.74 2.44
CA THR A 419 -9.25 -20.16 2.09
C THR A 419 -10.71 -20.52 1.83
N GLN A 420 -11.62 -19.98 2.64
CA GLN A 420 -13.06 -20.19 2.48
C GLN A 420 -13.59 -19.47 1.23
N LEU A 421 -13.06 -18.29 0.93
CA LEU A 421 -13.40 -17.55 -0.28
C LEU A 421 -12.96 -18.31 -1.56
N GLU A 422 -11.80 -18.93 -1.54
CA GLU A 422 -11.31 -19.79 -2.63
C GLU A 422 -12.23 -20.98 -2.88
N ALA A 423 -12.67 -21.66 -1.82
CA ALA A 423 -13.59 -22.79 -1.93
C ALA A 423 -14.95 -22.35 -2.53
N ALA A 424 -15.47 -21.20 -2.13
CA ALA A 424 -16.70 -20.63 -2.70
C ALA A 424 -16.53 -20.27 -4.18
N PHE A 425 -15.37 -19.76 -4.58
CA PHE A 425 -15.03 -19.46 -5.97
C PHE A 425 -14.95 -20.72 -6.83
N GLU A 426 -14.25 -21.77 -6.36
CA GLU A 426 -14.16 -23.04 -7.08
C GLU A 426 -15.55 -23.67 -7.28
N ALA A 427 -16.40 -23.60 -6.26
CA ALA A 427 -17.76 -24.10 -6.36
C ALA A 427 -18.61 -23.31 -7.38
N ALA A 428 -18.48 -21.96 -7.38
CA ALA A 428 -19.19 -21.11 -8.33
C ALA A 428 -18.70 -21.29 -9.77
N ASP A 429 -17.38 -21.46 -9.98
CA ASP A 429 -16.79 -21.69 -11.30
C ASP A 429 -17.14 -23.10 -11.83
N ALA A 430 -17.28 -24.09 -10.95
CA ALA A 430 -17.76 -25.42 -11.29
C ALA A 430 -19.24 -25.40 -11.72
N ALA A 431 -20.08 -24.66 -11.00
CA ALA A 431 -21.49 -24.48 -11.32
C ALA A 431 -21.73 -23.69 -12.61
N ALA A 432 -20.82 -22.80 -13.00
CA ALA A 432 -20.90 -22.05 -14.26
C ALA A 432 -20.44 -22.84 -15.49
N ARG A 433 -19.79 -24.01 -15.29
CA ARG A 433 -19.34 -24.91 -16.36
C ARG A 433 -20.33 -26.06 -16.63
N GLU A 434 -21.31 -26.31 -15.78
CA GLU A 434 -22.45 -27.19 -16.00
C GLU A 434 -23.61 -26.44 -16.70
#